data_4a7d1f30acc8044c8ec287c7aa03ab8a
#
_entry.id   4a7d1f30acc8044c8ec287c7aa03ab8a
#
_cell.length_a   1.000
_cell.length_b   1.000
_cell.length_c   1.000
_cell.angle_alpha   90.00
_cell.angle_beta   90.00
_cell.angle_gamma   90.00
#
_symmetry.space_group_name_H-M   'P 1'
#
loop_
_entity.id
_entity.type
_entity.pdbx_description
1 polymer ?
#
loop_
_entity_poly.entity_id
_entity_poly.type
_entity_poly.pdbx_seq_one_letter_code
_entity_poly.pdbx_strand_id
1 'polypeptide(L)'
;MKKFTKMEYESPDEMCFGFAKHPVKTRNGLEVGAGYVNPIIKVAPKEGSENSKESMVTECRNIAISACQRAVNIGLPSFILEQEHIAQQTANPDWAGECTQAQVEVLEEFQDEYGIKTALKATPADIRDEEKGSTYRTSEQYQNVMESIEQCCENGASIICIETTGGKSVSDYGISRGDPRALLFGIGVLGSIDMEFMWREIVKICNKHNVIPGGDTNCSQSNTAMFLAGGLLDKDCSHTFAAIARGIGAANSLVAVECGAKGPLKDCGYENPIVKAISGVPIATEGKNAVCAHSDLMGNLIAGICDCWSNESVYHREEMGGTTPEVWLQATGFEAALMNTSIETGKNKDLRDLYTLTDKYRDPQALILAYDNAYRIGEAIVEYGDDPYRRSIAAALEVCSIITEAVEAKKMQLTRFEQDSLESAMRSFKKLPDDSAKFIKRANRRYGRKVEDFDPKNYEL
;
A
#
# COMPACT_ATOMS: atom_id res chain seq x y z
N MET A 1 4.07 -13.87 -16.29
CA MET A 1 3.24 -12.93 -15.51
C MET A 1 1.79 -13.05 -15.94
N LYS A 2 0.84 -13.19 -15.02
CA LYS A 2 -0.61 -13.23 -15.30
C LYS A 2 -1.09 -11.78 -15.47
N LYS A 3 -1.75 -11.47 -16.60
CA LYS A 3 -2.38 -10.15 -16.77
C LYS A 3 -3.87 -10.23 -16.50
N PHE A 4 -4.40 -9.25 -15.79
CA PHE A 4 -5.83 -9.14 -15.53
C PHE A 4 -6.52 -8.46 -16.72
N THR A 5 -7.42 -9.18 -17.36
CA THR A 5 -8.28 -8.70 -18.46
C THR A 5 -9.75 -8.70 -18.08
N LYS A 6 -10.06 -9.02 -16.84
CA LYS A 6 -11.40 -8.99 -16.23
C LYS A 6 -11.29 -8.87 -14.73
N MET A 7 -12.35 -8.43 -14.11
CA MET A 7 -12.50 -8.37 -12.66
C MET A 7 -12.63 -9.78 -12.07
N GLU A 8 -12.12 -10.00 -10.86
CA GLU A 8 -12.35 -11.24 -10.08
C GLU A 8 -13.68 -11.19 -9.31
N TYR A 9 -14.16 -10.00 -8.95
CA TYR A 9 -15.50 -9.81 -8.41
C TYR A 9 -16.50 -9.58 -9.55
N GLU A 10 -17.70 -10.15 -9.44
CA GLU A 10 -18.78 -9.98 -10.44
C GLU A 10 -19.51 -8.66 -10.29
N SER A 11 -19.53 -8.13 -9.07
CA SER A 11 -20.14 -6.84 -8.76
C SER A 11 -19.47 -6.19 -7.54
N PRO A 12 -19.57 -4.86 -7.39
CA PRO A 12 -19.07 -4.17 -6.19
C PRO A 12 -19.76 -4.64 -4.90
N ASP A 13 -21.02 -5.11 -4.97
CA ASP A 13 -21.76 -5.60 -3.80
C ASP A 13 -21.16 -6.84 -3.13
N GLU A 14 -20.31 -7.57 -3.83
CA GLU A 14 -19.58 -8.70 -3.26
C GLU A 14 -18.39 -8.27 -2.42
N MET A 15 -17.89 -7.05 -2.60
CA MET A 15 -16.74 -6.53 -1.87
C MET A 15 -17.14 -6.17 -0.45
N CYS A 16 -16.48 -6.80 0.52
CA CYS A 16 -16.67 -6.51 1.94
C CYS A 16 -15.39 -6.82 2.71
N PHE A 17 -15.24 -6.21 3.88
CA PHE A 17 -14.13 -6.51 4.77
C PHE A 17 -14.17 -7.96 5.27
N GLY A 18 -12.99 -8.51 5.50
CA GLY A 18 -12.78 -9.88 5.97
C GLY A 18 -12.95 -10.95 4.90
N PHE A 19 -13.38 -10.60 3.67
CA PHE A 19 -13.61 -11.56 2.59
C PHE A 19 -12.83 -11.20 1.34
N ALA A 20 -11.96 -12.10 0.93
CA ALA A 20 -11.25 -12.04 -0.33
C ALA A 20 -11.65 -13.23 -1.23
N LYS A 21 -11.55 -13.07 -2.56
CA LYS A 21 -11.80 -14.19 -3.49
C LYS A 21 -10.69 -15.24 -3.39
N HIS A 22 -9.47 -14.82 -3.05
CA HIS A 22 -8.29 -15.67 -2.93
C HIS A 22 -7.67 -15.52 -1.54
N PRO A 23 -8.32 -16.06 -0.48
CA PRO A 23 -7.79 -15.99 0.87
C PRO A 23 -6.44 -16.69 0.95
N VAL A 24 -5.57 -16.22 1.84
CA VAL A 24 -4.26 -16.82 2.09
C VAL A 24 -4.17 -17.39 3.50
N LYS A 25 -3.31 -18.41 3.67
CA LYS A 25 -3.04 -19.02 4.96
C LYS A 25 -1.53 -19.06 5.19
N THR A 26 -1.11 -18.49 6.32
CA THR A 26 0.29 -18.51 6.73
C THR A 26 0.70 -19.91 7.21
N ARG A 27 2.01 -20.16 7.29
CA ARG A 27 2.56 -21.41 7.82
C ARG A 27 2.08 -21.72 9.25
N ASN A 28 1.84 -20.70 10.08
CA ASN A 28 1.36 -20.81 11.45
C ASN A 28 -0.17 -20.89 11.56
N GLY A 29 -0.87 -21.05 10.43
CA GLY A 29 -2.30 -21.30 10.38
C GLY A 29 -3.19 -20.07 10.50
N LEU A 30 -2.64 -18.84 10.49
CA LEU A 30 -3.42 -17.62 10.40
C LEU A 30 -3.99 -17.49 8.97
N GLU A 31 -5.28 -17.23 8.85
CA GLU A 31 -5.98 -17.04 7.57
C GLU A 31 -6.35 -15.59 7.37
N VAL A 32 -6.17 -15.06 6.16
CA VAL A 32 -6.49 -13.68 5.78
C VAL A 32 -7.48 -13.68 4.62
N GLY A 33 -8.56 -12.95 4.76
CA GLY A 33 -9.61 -12.87 3.75
C GLY A 33 -10.60 -14.04 3.76
N ALA A 34 -10.62 -14.85 4.84
CA ALA A 34 -11.44 -16.05 4.97
C ALA A 34 -12.63 -15.88 5.95
N GLY A 35 -13.15 -14.67 6.09
CA GLY A 35 -14.30 -14.38 6.96
C GLY A 35 -13.93 -13.72 8.30
N TYR A 36 -12.75 -13.15 8.40
CA TYR A 36 -12.26 -12.45 9.59
C TYR A 36 -11.34 -11.30 9.20
N VAL A 37 -11.44 -10.17 9.91
CA VAL A 37 -10.52 -9.03 9.79
C VAL A 37 -9.43 -9.18 10.84
N ASN A 38 -8.20 -9.43 10.39
CA ASN A 38 -7.07 -9.57 11.30
C ASN A 38 -6.48 -8.20 11.68
N PRO A 39 -6.31 -7.91 12.98
CA PRO A 39 -5.54 -6.74 13.39
C PRO A 39 -4.09 -6.86 12.94
N ILE A 40 -3.54 -5.77 12.41
CA ILE A 40 -2.10 -5.61 12.17
C ILE A 40 -1.58 -4.50 13.07
N ILE A 41 -0.45 -4.71 13.69
CA ILE A 41 0.36 -3.62 14.25
C ILE A 41 1.62 -3.45 13.41
N LYS A 42 1.76 -2.28 12.78
CA LYS A 42 2.93 -1.91 12.00
C LYS A 42 3.89 -1.15 12.90
N VAL A 43 5.12 -1.61 12.99
CA VAL A 43 6.15 -1.08 13.88
C VAL A 43 7.47 -0.93 13.16
N ALA A 44 8.21 0.10 13.54
CA ALA A 44 9.62 0.26 13.23
C ALA A 44 10.41 0.29 14.54
N PRO A 45 11.69 -0.11 14.55
CA PRO A 45 12.55 0.04 15.72
C PRO A 45 12.66 1.52 16.15
N LYS A 46 12.71 1.76 17.46
CA LYS A 46 12.86 3.13 17.97
C LYS A 46 14.24 3.71 17.65
N GLU A 47 14.28 5.04 17.63
CA GLU A 47 15.53 5.80 17.49
C GLU A 47 16.58 5.34 18.53
N GLY A 48 17.82 5.19 18.07
CA GLY A 48 18.94 4.67 18.86
C GLY A 48 19.13 3.17 18.79
N SER A 49 18.16 2.40 18.28
CA SER A 49 18.32 0.95 18.08
C SER A 49 19.35 0.62 17.01
N GLU A 50 19.56 1.53 16.06
CA GLU A 50 20.50 1.41 14.95
C GLU A 50 21.97 1.55 15.36
N ASN A 51 22.27 1.83 16.62
CA ASN A 51 23.65 1.98 17.12
C ASN A 51 24.44 0.67 17.12
N SER A 52 23.78 -0.48 17.23
CA SER A 52 24.40 -1.81 17.07
C SER A 52 23.38 -2.87 16.66
N LYS A 53 23.85 -3.98 16.10
CA LYS A 53 23.02 -5.12 15.76
C LYS A 53 22.29 -5.69 17.00
N GLU A 54 23.01 -5.83 18.12
CA GLU A 54 22.46 -6.37 19.37
C GLU A 54 21.34 -5.48 19.91
N SER A 55 21.49 -4.16 19.80
CA SER A 55 20.44 -3.20 20.19
C SER A 55 19.21 -3.35 19.32
N MET A 56 19.39 -3.45 18.01
CA MET A 56 18.32 -3.64 17.04
C MET A 56 17.54 -4.93 17.27
N VAL A 57 18.25 -6.06 17.39
CA VAL A 57 17.64 -7.38 17.64
C VAL A 57 16.87 -7.39 18.97
N THR A 58 17.45 -6.79 20.02
CA THR A 58 16.81 -6.66 21.33
C THR A 58 15.51 -5.86 21.24
N GLU A 59 15.52 -4.74 20.51
CA GLU A 59 14.34 -3.91 20.32
C GLU A 59 13.25 -4.66 19.56
N CYS A 60 13.59 -5.33 18.45
CA CYS A 60 12.64 -6.14 17.69
C CYS A 60 11.99 -7.24 18.54
N ARG A 61 12.79 -7.93 19.38
CA ARG A 61 12.29 -8.93 20.33
C ARG A 61 11.32 -8.31 21.36
N ASN A 62 11.67 -7.17 21.94
CA ASN A 62 10.82 -6.47 22.92
C ASN A 62 9.48 -6.03 22.32
N ILE A 63 9.49 -5.53 21.09
CA ILE A 63 8.28 -5.19 20.34
C ILE A 63 7.35 -6.41 20.22
N ALA A 64 7.89 -7.56 19.83
CA ALA A 64 7.10 -8.79 19.71
C ALA A 64 6.53 -9.24 21.07
N ILE A 65 7.33 -9.20 22.14
CA ILE A 65 6.88 -9.54 23.50
C ILE A 65 5.73 -8.63 23.93
N SER A 66 5.88 -7.31 23.78
CA SER A 66 4.87 -6.34 24.18
C SER A 66 3.55 -6.53 23.41
N ALA A 67 3.63 -6.75 22.10
CA ALA A 67 2.46 -7.02 21.26
C ALA A 67 1.75 -8.33 21.69
N CYS A 68 2.50 -9.42 21.87
CA CYS A 68 1.95 -10.71 22.30
C CYS A 68 1.29 -10.64 23.68
N GLN A 69 1.95 -10.05 24.67
CA GLN A 69 1.39 -9.86 26.00
C GLN A 69 0.08 -9.06 25.97
N ARG A 70 0.03 -8.02 25.15
CA ARG A 70 -1.20 -7.25 24.99
C ARG A 70 -2.29 -8.07 24.32
N ALA A 71 -1.99 -8.82 23.27
CA ALA A 71 -2.95 -9.69 22.59
C ALA A 71 -3.58 -10.71 23.56
N VAL A 72 -2.76 -11.37 24.42
CA VAL A 72 -3.25 -12.26 25.47
C VAL A 72 -4.16 -11.53 26.43
N ASN A 73 -3.73 -10.38 26.95
CA ASN A 73 -4.44 -9.64 27.99
C ASN A 73 -5.83 -9.15 27.54
N ILE A 74 -6.02 -8.87 26.25
CA ILE A 74 -7.30 -8.41 25.69
C ILE A 74 -8.07 -9.50 24.97
N GLY A 75 -7.54 -10.74 24.95
CA GLY A 75 -8.22 -11.88 24.34
C GLY A 75 -8.31 -11.85 22.83
N LEU A 76 -7.32 -11.28 22.12
CA LEU A 76 -7.27 -11.35 20.65
C LEU A 76 -6.99 -12.79 20.21
N PRO A 77 -7.77 -13.37 19.31
CA PRO A 77 -7.54 -14.71 18.80
C PRO A 77 -6.39 -14.78 17.79
N SER A 78 -6.10 -13.66 17.15
CA SER A 78 -5.04 -13.56 16.14
C SER A 78 -4.60 -12.11 15.91
N PHE A 79 -3.37 -11.94 15.47
CA PHE A 79 -2.87 -10.66 14.93
C PHE A 79 -1.66 -10.88 14.03
N ILE A 80 -1.33 -9.86 13.24
CA ILE A 80 -0.12 -9.80 12.41
C ILE A 80 0.80 -8.71 12.99
N LEU A 81 2.04 -9.08 13.26
CA LEU A 81 3.10 -8.12 13.52
C LEU A 81 3.76 -7.76 12.20
N GLU A 82 3.69 -6.50 11.80
CA GLU A 82 4.40 -5.98 10.64
C GLU A 82 5.64 -5.23 11.08
N GLN A 83 6.80 -5.80 10.79
CA GLN A 83 8.09 -5.17 11.02
C GLN A 83 8.47 -4.36 9.79
N GLU A 84 8.38 -3.06 9.88
CA GLU A 84 8.87 -2.13 8.87
C GLU A 84 10.35 -1.83 9.13
N HIS A 85 11.19 -2.12 8.16
CA HIS A 85 12.63 -1.90 8.29
C HIS A 85 12.97 -0.42 8.15
N ILE A 86 13.83 0.07 9.01
CA ILE A 86 14.57 1.29 8.74
C ILE A 86 15.66 1.01 7.69
N ALA A 87 16.12 2.06 7.02
CA ALA A 87 17.11 1.91 5.94
C ALA A 87 18.37 1.15 6.39
N GLN A 88 18.83 1.37 7.61
CA GLN A 88 20.01 0.71 8.18
C GLN A 88 19.82 -0.80 8.35
N GLN A 89 18.60 -1.24 8.70
CA GLN A 89 18.27 -2.65 8.85
C GLN A 89 18.28 -3.36 7.49
N THR A 90 17.75 -2.73 6.44
CA THR A 90 17.82 -3.29 5.09
C THR A 90 19.23 -3.23 4.49
N ALA A 91 20.01 -2.19 4.80
CA ALA A 91 21.38 -2.09 4.34
C ALA A 91 22.33 -3.14 4.94
N ASN A 92 21.90 -3.81 6.02
CA ASN A 92 22.65 -4.88 6.69
C ASN A 92 21.79 -6.16 6.74
N PRO A 93 21.80 -7.00 5.70
CA PRO A 93 20.92 -8.16 5.58
C PRO A 93 20.95 -9.14 6.75
N ASP A 94 22.12 -9.32 7.38
CA ASP A 94 22.26 -10.13 8.60
C ASP A 94 21.46 -9.57 9.79
N TRP A 95 21.34 -8.24 9.92
CA TRP A 95 20.51 -7.61 10.92
C TRP A 95 19.03 -7.88 10.65
N ALA A 96 18.62 -7.78 9.39
CA ALA A 96 17.25 -8.09 8.98
C ALA A 96 16.86 -9.52 9.35
N GLY A 97 17.76 -10.50 9.08
CA GLY A 97 17.55 -11.90 9.41
C GLY A 97 17.44 -12.14 10.90
N GLU A 98 18.41 -11.65 11.70
CA GLU A 98 18.42 -11.86 13.16
C GLU A 98 17.24 -11.17 13.87
N CYS A 99 16.82 -9.98 13.42
CA CYS A 99 15.61 -9.32 13.91
C CYS A 99 14.36 -10.16 13.62
N THR A 100 14.26 -10.66 12.39
CA THR A 100 13.15 -11.54 12.00
C THR A 100 13.10 -12.79 12.86
N GLN A 101 14.24 -13.48 13.04
CA GLN A 101 14.32 -14.66 13.91
C GLN A 101 13.87 -14.36 15.33
N ALA A 102 14.38 -13.29 15.92
CA ALA A 102 14.05 -12.92 17.29
C ALA A 102 12.56 -12.65 17.51
N GLN A 103 11.88 -12.06 16.51
CA GLN A 103 10.44 -11.82 16.57
C GLN A 103 9.64 -13.10 16.35
N VAL A 104 10.04 -13.93 15.39
CA VAL A 104 9.36 -15.21 15.09
C VAL A 104 9.39 -16.15 16.28
N GLU A 105 10.54 -16.27 16.95
CA GLU A 105 10.66 -17.08 18.18
C GLU A 105 9.63 -16.67 19.23
N VAL A 106 9.47 -15.38 19.49
CA VAL A 106 8.49 -14.87 20.45
C VAL A 106 7.05 -15.16 19.98
N LEU A 107 6.74 -14.92 18.72
CA LEU A 107 5.41 -15.17 18.18
C LEU A 107 5.02 -16.64 18.27
N GLU A 108 5.95 -17.56 18.01
CA GLU A 108 5.75 -19.01 18.12
C GLU A 108 5.60 -19.46 19.58
N GLU A 109 6.42 -18.95 20.51
CA GLU A 109 6.29 -19.21 21.96
C GLU A 109 4.88 -18.84 22.46
N PHE A 110 4.38 -17.65 22.13
CA PHE A 110 3.05 -17.20 22.56
C PHE A 110 1.92 -17.96 21.86
N GLN A 111 2.11 -18.37 20.62
CA GLN A 111 1.16 -19.24 19.92
C GLN A 111 1.05 -20.60 20.61
N ASP A 112 2.17 -21.21 20.97
CA ASP A 112 2.20 -22.52 21.62
C ASP A 112 1.63 -22.47 23.05
N GLU A 113 1.91 -21.39 23.80
CA GLU A 113 1.48 -21.28 25.20
C GLU A 113 0.00 -20.83 25.30
N TYR A 114 -0.45 -19.88 24.48
CA TYR A 114 -1.77 -19.24 24.62
C TYR A 114 -2.72 -19.54 23.46
N GLY A 115 -2.29 -20.20 22.40
CA GLY A 115 -3.12 -20.54 21.25
C GLY A 115 -3.46 -19.37 20.32
N ILE A 116 -2.82 -18.21 20.49
CA ILE A 116 -3.03 -17.04 19.63
C ILE A 116 -2.37 -17.30 18.27
N LYS A 117 -3.12 -17.18 17.18
CA LYS A 117 -2.54 -17.29 15.84
C LYS A 117 -1.82 -16.00 15.45
N THR A 118 -0.55 -16.11 15.14
CA THR A 118 0.31 -14.98 14.80
C THR A 118 0.97 -15.15 13.44
N ALA A 119 1.37 -14.04 12.86
CA ALA A 119 2.22 -14.03 11.66
C ALA A 119 3.16 -12.82 11.71
N LEU A 120 4.41 -13.00 11.28
CA LEU A 120 5.33 -11.90 11.03
C LEU A 120 5.26 -11.51 9.57
N LYS A 121 4.94 -10.25 9.30
CA LYS A 121 5.03 -9.59 8.01
C LYS A 121 6.27 -8.72 8.02
N ALA A 122 7.28 -9.06 7.23
CA ALA A 122 8.50 -8.27 7.10
C ALA A 122 8.39 -7.34 5.87
N THR A 123 8.74 -6.08 6.08
CA THR A 123 8.70 -5.03 5.04
C THR A 123 10.06 -4.35 4.95
N PRO A 124 11.05 -4.93 4.23
CA PRO A 124 12.31 -4.26 3.94
C PRO A 124 12.10 -2.93 3.23
N ALA A 125 12.88 -1.91 3.61
CA ALA A 125 12.84 -0.62 2.95
C ALA A 125 13.50 -0.69 1.57
N ASP A 126 12.92 -0.03 0.57
CA ASP A 126 13.61 0.18 -0.70
C ASP A 126 14.62 1.33 -0.54
N ILE A 127 15.88 0.94 -0.35
CA ILE A 127 17.01 1.87 -0.11
C ILE A 127 17.74 2.26 -1.40
N ARG A 128 17.17 1.95 -2.56
CA ARG A 128 17.76 2.31 -3.85
C ARG A 128 17.56 3.79 -4.14
N ASP A 129 18.62 4.47 -4.56
CA ASP A 129 18.55 5.86 -4.98
C ASP A 129 18.44 5.99 -6.49
N GLU A 130 17.42 6.70 -6.97
CA GLU A 130 17.20 7.00 -8.38
C GLU A 130 18.02 8.23 -8.79
N GLU A 131 19.35 8.09 -8.78
CA GLU A 131 20.26 9.15 -9.24
C GLU A 131 20.63 8.97 -10.72
N LYS A 132 20.87 10.10 -11.40
CA LYS A 132 21.30 10.09 -12.79
C LYS A 132 22.70 9.49 -12.92
N GLY A 133 22.81 8.48 -13.77
CA GLY A 133 24.06 7.73 -13.96
C GLY A 133 24.29 6.67 -12.91
N SER A 134 23.37 6.47 -11.94
CA SER A 134 23.42 5.37 -10.99
C SER A 134 23.13 4.03 -11.67
N THR A 135 23.56 2.98 -11.02
CA THR A 135 23.26 1.60 -11.41
C THR A 135 22.06 1.06 -10.64
N TYR A 136 20.97 1.81 -10.57
CA TYR A 136 19.78 1.63 -9.74
C TYR A 136 19.31 0.17 -9.60
N ARG A 137 19.36 -0.62 -10.68
CA ARG A 137 18.93 -2.02 -10.69
C ARG A 137 20.06 -3.03 -10.43
N THR A 138 21.32 -2.59 -10.34
CA THR A 138 22.50 -3.44 -10.12
C THR A 138 23.40 -2.90 -9.03
N SER A 139 22.92 -1.92 -8.26
CA SER A 139 23.67 -1.29 -7.16
C SER A 139 23.81 -2.25 -5.99
N GLU A 140 24.72 -1.91 -5.08
CA GLU A 140 24.86 -2.58 -3.80
C GLU A 140 23.56 -2.47 -2.99
N GLN A 141 22.87 -1.32 -3.05
CA GLN A 141 21.59 -1.12 -2.40
C GLN A 141 20.51 -2.10 -2.92
N TYR A 142 20.44 -2.33 -4.25
CA TYR A 142 19.56 -3.35 -4.80
C TYR A 142 19.89 -4.75 -4.27
N GLN A 143 21.17 -5.11 -4.21
CA GLN A 143 21.61 -6.40 -3.70
C GLN A 143 21.22 -6.55 -2.22
N ASN A 144 21.47 -5.52 -1.40
CA ASN A 144 21.13 -5.53 0.00
C ASN A 144 19.60 -5.65 0.23
N VAL A 145 18.76 -5.00 -0.58
CA VAL A 145 17.30 -5.19 -0.51
C VAL A 145 16.92 -6.64 -0.78
N MET A 146 17.43 -7.25 -1.85
CA MET A 146 17.11 -8.64 -2.20
C MET A 146 17.64 -9.63 -1.16
N GLU A 147 18.85 -9.42 -0.66
CA GLU A 147 19.45 -10.26 0.39
C GLU A 147 18.70 -10.11 1.73
N SER A 148 18.27 -8.90 2.09
CA SER A 148 17.44 -8.69 3.28
C SER A 148 16.10 -9.43 3.18
N ILE A 149 15.46 -9.42 2.00
CA ILE A 149 14.25 -10.22 1.75
C ILE A 149 14.54 -11.72 1.91
N GLU A 150 15.63 -12.21 1.34
CA GLU A 150 16.07 -13.60 1.48
C GLU A 150 16.29 -13.97 2.94
N GLN A 151 17.02 -13.13 3.70
CA GLN A 151 17.28 -13.33 5.13
C GLN A 151 15.99 -13.34 5.97
N CYS A 152 15.03 -12.45 5.69
CA CYS A 152 13.74 -12.49 6.35
C CYS A 152 12.99 -13.79 6.06
N CYS A 153 13.00 -14.26 4.82
CA CYS A 153 12.37 -15.52 4.45
C CYS A 153 13.01 -16.74 5.13
N GLU A 154 14.35 -16.80 5.15
CA GLU A 154 15.10 -17.88 5.79
C GLU A 154 14.86 -17.94 7.31
N ASN A 155 14.73 -16.78 7.95
CA ASN A 155 14.55 -16.65 9.39
C ASN A 155 13.08 -16.60 9.83
N GLY A 156 12.15 -16.96 8.94
CA GLY A 156 10.82 -17.33 9.37
C GLY A 156 9.73 -16.31 9.16
N ALA A 157 9.93 -15.21 8.44
CA ALA A 157 8.85 -14.36 8.04
C ALA A 157 7.71 -15.16 7.40
N SER A 158 6.47 -14.78 7.67
CA SER A 158 5.28 -15.39 7.08
C SER A 158 4.85 -14.71 5.79
N ILE A 159 5.08 -13.41 5.70
CA ILE A 159 4.65 -12.55 4.59
C ILE A 159 5.76 -11.53 4.30
N ILE A 160 6.04 -11.29 3.02
CA ILE A 160 6.94 -10.21 2.58
C ILE A 160 6.15 -9.14 1.83
N CYS A 161 6.36 -7.88 2.23
CA CYS A 161 5.92 -6.70 1.48
C CYS A 161 7.11 -5.77 1.24
N ILE A 162 6.93 -4.79 0.36
CA ILE A 162 7.88 -3.70 0.13
C ILE A 162 7.12 -2.48 -0.40
N GLU A 163 7.76 -1.32 -0.34
CA GLU A 163 7.28 -0.08 -0.95
C GLU A 163 8.31 0.38 -1.99
N THR A 164 8.14 -0.06 -3.24
CA THR A 164 9.09 0.27 -4.31
C THR A 164 9.05 1.75 -4.69
N THR A 165 10.21 2.31 -5.05
CA THR A 165 10.40 3.75 -5.27
C THR A 165 10.54 4.13 -6.73
N GLY A 166 10.47 3.18 -7.66
CA GLY A 166 10.68 3.43 -9.08
C GLY A 166 9.79 4.52 -9.69
N GLY A 167 10.40 5.45 -10.41
CA GLY A 167 9.69 6.58 -11.03
C GLY A 167 9.42 7.76 -10.10
N LYS A 168 9.89 7.70 -8.85
CA LYS A 168 9.63 8.72 -7.82
C LYS A 168 10.11 10.10 -8.24
N SER A 169 11.31 10.25 -8.77
CA SER A 169 11.86 11.55 -9.18
C SER A 169 10.96 12.27 -10.20
N VAL A 170 10.39 11.53 -11.15
CA VAL A 170 9.48 12.09 -12.15
C VAL A 170 8.09 12.38 -11.58
N SER A 171 7.58 11.53 -10.71
CA SER A 171 6.28 11.76 -10.07
C SER A 171 6.33 12.95 -9.10
N ASP A 172 7.38 13.11 -8.31
CA ASP A 172 7.59 14.25 -7.41
C ASP A 172 7.70 15.57 -8.20
N TYR A 173 8.39 15.54 -9.34
CA TYR A 173 8.37 16.68 -10.28
C TYR A 173 6.95 16.99 -10.75
N GLY A 174 6.15 15.97 -11.03
CA GLY A 174 4.75 16.11 -11.45
C GLY A 174 3.88 16.71 -10.36
N ILE A 175 4.01 16.21 -9.13
CA ILE A 175 3.25 16.66 -7.95
C ILE A 175 3.57 18.13 -7.65
N SER A 176 4.85 18.47 -7.56
CA SER A 176 5.29 19.85 -7.25
C SER A 176 4.91 20.90 -8.31
N ARG A 177 4.50 20.46 -9.50
CA ARG A 177 4.17 21.34 -10.63
C ARG A 177 2.77 21.18 -11.17
N GLY A 178 1.97 20.32 -10.57
CA GLY A 178 0.64 19.99 -11.08
C GLY A 178 0.67 19.47 -12.53
N ASP A 179 1.70 18.68 -12.92
CA ASP A 179 1.81 18.11 -14.28
C ASP A 179 1.29 16.66 -14.31
N PRO A 180 0.02 16.43 -14.73
CA PRO A 180 -0.57 15.09 -14.72
C PRO A 180 0.10 14.12 -15.71
N ARG A 181 0.83 14.63 -16.70
CA ARG A 181 1.60 13.78 -17.64
C ARG A 181 2.84 13.21 -16.97
N ALA A 182 3.43 13.94 -16.03
CA ALA A 182 4.53 13.43 -15.22
C ALA A 182 4.04 12.32 -14.30
N LEU A 183 2.83 12.42 -13.72
CA LEU A 183 2.23 11.33 -12.96
C LEU A 183 2.04 10.07 -13.81
N LEU A 184 1.43 10.22 -15.00
CA LEU A 184 1.25 9.07 -15.92
C LEU A 184 2.58 8.42 -16.31
N PHE A 185 3.64 9.21 -16.48
CA PHE A 185 4.94 8.66 -16.83
C PHE A 185 5.66 8.08 -15.60
N GLY A 186 5.76 8.83 -14.51
CA GLY A 186 6.47 8.43 -13.28
C GLY A 186 5.79 7.24 -12.61
N ILE A 187 4.53 7.37 -12.22
CA ILE A 187 3.76 6.32 -11.55
C ILE A 187 3.38 5.21 -12.54
N GLY A 188 2.69 5.60 -13.62
CA GLY A 188 2.05 4.63 -14.51
C GLY A 188 3.01 3.82 -15.36
N VAL A 189 4.08 4.43 -15.88
CA VAL A 189 5.04 3.74 -16.76
C VAL A 189 6.28 3.32 -16.00
N LEU A 190 7.05 4.27 -15.46
CA LEU A 190 8.32 3.95 -14.80
C LEU A 190 8.13 3.08 -13.57
N GLY A 191 7.18 3.44 -12.72
CA GLY A 191 6.83 2.64 -11.54
C GLY A 191 6.40 1.23 -11.90
N SER A 192 5.58 1.04 -12.96
CA SER A 192 5.18 -0.31 -13.40
C SER A 192 6.35 -1.14 -13.93
N ILE A 193 7.27 -0.53 -14.66
CA ILE A 193 8.49 -1.21 -15.15
C ILE A 193 9.38 -1.63 -13.97
N ASP A 194 9.53 -0.76 -12.99
CA ASP A 194 10.34 -1.06 -11.80
C ASP A 194 9.69 -2.10 -10.90
N MET A 195 8.40 -1.98 -10.65
CA MET A 195 7.66 -2.94 -9.84
C MET A 195 7.70 -4.35 -10.46
N GLU A 196 7.58 -4.47 -11.78
CA GLU A 196 7.76 -5.75 -12.45
C GLU A 196 9.16 -6.32 -12.26
N PHE A 197 10.18 -5.48 -12.38
CA PHE A 197 11.57 -5.87 -12.15
C PHE A 197 11.79 -6.41 -10.74
N MET A 198 11.36 -5.70 -9.72
CA MET A 198 11.51 -6.07 -8.32
C MET A 198 10.70 -7.34 -7.98
N TRP A 199 9.42 -7.36 -8.34
CA TRP A 199 8.50 -8.42 -7.92
C TRP A 199 8.74 -9.75 -8.61
N ARG A 200 9.35 -9.78 -9.77
CA ARG A 200 9.80 -11.04 -10.39
C ARG A 200 10.84 -11.76 -9.52
N GLU A 201 11.73 -11.02 -8.88
CA GLU A 201 12.75 -11.59 -7.99
C GLU A 201 12.19 -11.89 -6.61
N ILE A 202 11.44 -10.97 -6.00
CA ILE A 202 10.80 -11.14 -4.68
C ILE A 202 9.93 -12.41 -4.66
N VAL A 203 9.11 -12.62 -5.68
CA VAL A 203 8.25 -13.81 -5.77
C VAL A 203 9.08 -15.11 -5.86
N LYS A 204 10.22 -15.11 -6.55
CA LYS A 204 11.10 -16.28 -6.58
C LYS A 204 11.68 -16.59 -5.20
N ILE A 205 12.18 -15.57 -4.50
CA ILE A 205 12.70 -15.70 -3.14
C ILE A 205 11.61 -16.24 -2.21
N CYS A 206 10.45 -15.61 -2.18
CA CYS A 206 9.34 -16.05 -1.33
C CYS A 206 8.93 -17.51 -1.60
N ASN A 207 8.80 -17.88 -2.89
CA ASN A 207 8.44 -19.25 -3.26
C ASN A 207 9.51 -20.29 -2.86
N LYS A 208 10.80 -19.95 -2.94
CA LYS A 208 11.91 -20.80 -2.50
C LYS A 208 11.78 -21.18 -1.03
N HIS A 209 11.33 -20.24 -0.18
CA HIS A 209 11.23 -20.42 1.26
C HIS A 209 9.79 -20.71 1.75
N ASN A 210 8.84 -20.91 0.84
CA ASN A 210 7.42 -21.11 1.17
C ASN A 210 6.84 -19.98 2.03
N VAL A 211 7.25 -18.74 1.75
CA VAL A 211 6.76 -17.50 2.35
C VAL A 211 5.73 -16.86 1.42
N ILE A 212 4.73 -16.18 1.97
CA ILE A 212 3.70 -15.50 1.16
C ILE A 212 4.29 -14.22 0.58
N PRO A 213 4.37 -14.06 -0.75
CA PRO A 213 4.63 -12.77 -1.36
C PRO A 213 3.39 -11.90 -1.16
N GLY A 214 3.43 -10.98 -0.21
CA GLY A 214 2.30 -10.14 0.20
C GLY A 214 1.89 -9.17 -0.91
N GLY A 215 2.69 -8.19 -1.18
CA GLY A 215 2.46 -7.21 -2.24
C GLY A 215 3.15 -5.88 -2.01
N ASP A 216 2.94 -4.99 -2.93
CA ASP A 216 3.53 -3.66 -2.99
C ASP A 216 2.44 -2.58 -2.93
N THR A 217 2.87 -1.35 -2.93
CA THR A 217 2.02 -0.17 -3.00
C THR A 217 2.71 0.97 -3.73
N ASN A 218 1.92 1.88 -4.27
CA ASN A 218 2.41 3.15 -4.79
C ASN A 218 2.53 4.23 -3.69
N CYS A 219 2.96 3.83 -2.48
CA CYS A 219 3.06 4.71 -1.31
C CYS A 219 4.02 5.86 -1.56
N SER A 220 5.23 5.58 -2.02
CA SER A 220 6.30 6.57 -2.21
C SER A 220 5.90 7.74 -3.14
N GLN A 221 4.95 7.54 -4.05
CA GLN A 221 4.51 8.59 -4.98
C GLN A 221 3.10 9.10 -4.64
N SER A 222 2.11 8.21 -4.54
CA SER A 222 0.71 8.64 -4.32
C SER A 222 0.45 9.19 -2.94
N ASN A 223 1.13 8.66 -1.89
CA ASN A 223 1.01 9.22 -0.55
C ASN A 223 1.68 10.60 -0.45
N THR A 224 2.75 10.86 -1.22
CA THR A 224 3.32 12.23 -1.31
C THR A 224 2.25 13.22 -1.77
N ALA A 225 1.49 12.91 -2.82
CA ALA A 225 0.39 13.78 -3.28
C ALA A 225 -0.71 13.92 -2.22
N MET A 226 -1.04 12.83 -1.52
CA MET A 226 -2.04 12.80 -0.46
C MET A 226 -1.64 13.69 0.73
N PHE A 227 -0.39 13.61 1.21
CA PHE A 227 0.11 14.44 2.31
C PHE A 227 0.13 15.92 1.98
N LEU A 228 0.41 16.26 0.71
CA LEU A 228 0.42 17.64 0.24
C LEU A 228 -1.00 18.19 -0.01
N ALA A 229 -2.00 17.33 -0.14
CA ALA A 229 -3.39 17.72 -0.35
C ALA A 229 -4.14 17.91 0.97
N GLY A 230 -3.85 17.09 1.96
CA GLY A 230 -4.48 17.10 3.28
C GLY A 230 -3.54 16.61 4.37
N GLY A 231 -4.02 16.42 5.58
CA GLY A 231 -3.22 15.94 6.69
C GLY A 231 -2.12 16.92 7.10
N LEU A 232 -0.87 16.55 6.85
CA LEU A 232 0.28 17.28 7.40
C LEU A 232 0.54 18.65 6.75
N LEU A 233 0.28 18.83 5.47
CA LEU A 233 0.73 20.00 4.71
C LEU A 233 -0.39 20.80 4.01
N ASP A 234 -1.60 20.39 4.08
CA ASP A 234 -2.84 21.01 3.55
C ASP A 234 -2.64 22.12 2.48
N LYS A 235 -3.21 21.91 1.30
CA LYS A 235 -3.31 22.88 0.17
C LYS A 235 -2.09 23.08 -0.73
N ASP A 236 -1.00 22.37 -0.56
CA ASP A 236 0.12 22.43 -1.50
C ASP A 236 -0.17 21.60 -2.77
N CYS A 237 -1.12 20.67 -2.67
CA CYS A 237 -1.68 19.90 -3.77
C CYS A 237 -3.22 19.89 -3.66
N SER A 238 -3.94 19.68 -4.76
CA SER A 238 -5.38 19.45 -4.67
C SER A 238 -5.71 18.00 -4.37
N HIS A 239 -6.77 17.73 -3.59
CA HIS A 239 -7.30 16.38 -3.38
C HIS A 239 -7.69 15.71 -4.71
N THR A 240 -8.18 16.50 -5.67
CA THR A 240 -8.45 16.03 -7.04
C THR A 240 -7.19 15.48 -7.72
N PHE A 241 -6.05 16.18 -7.59
CA PHE A 241 -4.80 15.72 -8.19
C PHE A 241 -4.24 14.49 -7.47
N ALA A 242 -4.36 14.45 -6.13
CA ALA A 242 -4.01 13.29 -5.33
C ALA A 242 -4.90 12.07 -5.66
N ALA A 243 -6.20 12.27 -5.87
CA ALA A 243 -7.12 11.21 -6.32
C ALA A 243 -6.70 10.64 -7.71
N ILE A 244 -6.30 11.50 -8.64
CA ILE A 244 -5.78 11.07 -9.95
C ILE A 244 -4.49 10.26 -9.79
N ALA A 245 -3.54 10.72 -8.95
CA ALA A 245 -2.33 9.98 -8.65
C ALA A 245 -2.64 8.60 -8.07
N ARG A 246 -3.63 8.51 -7.17
CA ARG A 246 -4.09 7.27 -6.55
C ARG A 246 -4.69 6.29 -7.55
N GLY A 247 -5.53 6.75 -8.47
CA GLY A 247 -6.08 5.90 -9.53
C GLY A 247 -4.99 5.35 -10.46
N ILE A 248 -4.00 6.17 -10.83
CA ILE A 248 -2.82 5.73 -11.58
C ILE A 248 -2.00 4.73 -10.76
N GLY A 249 -1.83 5.00 -9.45
CA GLY A 249 -1.13 4.14 -8.51
C GLY A 249 -1.73 2.73 -8.44
N ALA A 250 -3.05 2.58 -8.51
CA ALA A 250 -3.70 1.29 -8.54
C ALA A 250 -3.27 0.43 -9.75
N ALA A 251 -3.14 1.04 -10.92
CA ALA A 251 -2.65 0.34 -12.11
C ALA A 251 -1.18 -0.09 -11.98
N ASN A 252 -0.39 0.66 -11.21
CA ASN A 252 0.99 0.33 -10.88
C ASN A 252 1.04 -0.81 -9.84
N SER A 253 0.38 -0.66 -8.68
CA SER A 253 0.40 -1.64 -7.58
C SER A 253 -0.13 -3.02 -8.00
N LEU A 254 -1.04 -3.07 -8.97
CA LEU A 254 -1.54 -4.32 -9.56
C LEU A 254 -0.42 -5.17 -10.17
N VAL A 255 0.68 -4.56 -10.63
CA VAL A 255 1.80 -5.29 -11.26
C VAL A 255 2.46 -6.28 -10.31
N ALA A 256 2.54 -5.97 -9.02
CA ALA A 256 3.05 -6.92 -8.02
C ALA A 256 2.19 -8.21 -7.98
N VAL A 257 0.86 -8.06 -8.01
CA VAL A 257 -0.06 -9.20 -8.03
C VAL A 257 0.06 -9.97 -9.33
N GLU A 258 0.22 -9.29 -10.45
CA GLU A 258 0.46 -9.93 -11.75
C GLU A 258 1.77 -10.73 -11.80
N CYS A 259 2.78 -10.31 -11.03
CA CYS A 259 4.03 -11.06 -10.85
C CYS A 259 3.88 -12.26 -9.92
N GLY A 260 2.83 -12.32 -9.10
CA GLY A 260 2.55 -13.45 -8.22
C GLY A 260 2.39 -13.10 -6.74
N ALA A 261 2.30 -11.82 -6.37
CA ALA A 261 1.90 -11.44 -5.02
C ALA A 261 0.47 -11.95 -4.72
N LYS A 262 0.24 -12.38 -3.47
CA LYS A 262 -0.98 -13.08 -3.05
C LYS A 262 -1.77 -12.33 -1.98
N GLY A 263 -1.25 -11.21 -1.49
CA GLY A 263 -1.82 -10.51 -0.34
C GLY A 263 -1.45 -11.15 1.02
N PRO A 264 -1.80 -10.50 2.15
CA PRO A 264 -2.38 -9.16 2.19
C PRO A 264 -1.41 -8.10 1.68
N LEU A 265 -1.90 -7.22 0.81
CA LEU A 265 -1.09 -6.15 0.24
C LEU A 265 -0.58 -5.21 1.33
N LYS A 266 0.41 -4.36 1.00
CA LYS A 266 0.97 -3.38 1.95
C LYS A 266 -0.11 -2.41 2.43
N ASP A 267 -0.17 -2.17 3.72
CA ASP A 267 -1.26 -1.44 4.39
C ASP A 267 -1.39 0.04 4.01
N CYS A 268 -0.28 0.72 3.76
CA CYS A 268 -0.27 2.11 3.30
C CYS A 268 -0.70 2.29 1.82
N GLY A 269 -1.06 1.22 1.14
CA GLY A 269 -1.64 1.25 -0.19
C GLY A 269 -3.11 1.66 -0.16
N TYR A 270 -3.39 2.95 -0.11
CA TYR A 270 -4.79 3.43 -0.13
C TYR A 270 -5.51 3.09 -1.45
N GLU A 271 -4.80 2.76 -2.52
CA GLU A 271 -5.34 2.20 -3.77
C GLU A 271 -5.77 0.74 -3.68
N ASN A 272 -5.46 0.05 -2.59
CA ASN A 272 -5.77 -1.37 -2.39
C ASN A 272 -7.24 -1.76 -2.66
N PRO A 273 -8.26 -0.92 -2.40
CA PRO A 273 -9.63 -1.17 -2.82
C PRO A 273 -9.79 -1.49 -4.30
N ILE A 274 -9.09 -0.74 -5.15
CA ILE A 274 -9.14 -0.92 -6.61
C ILE A 274 -8.40 -2.23 -6.99
N VAL A 275 -7.24 -2.47 -6.38
CA VAL A 275 -6.46 -3.70 -6.64
C VAL A 275 -7.21 -4.95 -6.18
N LYS A 276 -7.89 -4.90 -5.02
CA LYS A 276 -8.77 -5.98 -4.52
C LYS A 276 -9.91 -6.27 -5.50
N ALA A 277 -10.58 -5.23 -5.99
CA ALA A 277 -11.68 -5.37 -6.95
C ALA A 277 -11.25 -6.13 -8.22
N ILE A 278 -10.04 -5.85 -8.72
CA ILE A 278 -9.49 -6.49 -9.92
C ILE A 278 -9.04 -7.92 -9.62
N SER A 279 -8.30 -8.11 -8.55
CA SER A 279 -7.46 -9.31 -8.34
C SER A 279 -8.06 -10.32 -7.37
N GLY A 280 -8.97 -9.89 -6.50
CA GLY A 280 -9.54 -10.75 -5.46
C GLY A 280 -8.59 -11.14 -4.33
N VAL A 281 -7.35 -10.64 -4.31
CA VAL A 281 -6.40 -10.90 -3.22
C VAL A 281 -6.78 -10.15 -1.95
N PRO A 282 -6.42 -10.67 -0.75
CA PRO A 282 -6.62 -9.94 0.49
C PRO A 282 -5.82 -8.64 0.52
N ILE A 283 -6.38 -7.63 1.19
CA ILE A 283 -5.72 -6.34 1.39
C ILE A 283 -5.60 -5.99 2.87
N ALA A 284 -4.53 -5.31 3.21
CA ALA A 284 -4.43 -4.54 4.42
C ALA A 284 -4.73 -3.07 4.15
N THR A 285 -5.30 -2.36 5.11
CA THR A 285 -5.52 -0.92 5.06
C THR A 285 -5.15 -0.30 6.40
N GLU A 286 -4.65 0.93 6.37
CA GLU A 286 -4.28 1.65 7.59
C GLU A 286 -5.51 2.08 8.40
N GLY A 287 -5.36 2.05 9.71
CA GLY A 287 -6.35 2.43 10.68
C GLY A 287 -6.74 3.91 10.62
N LYS A 288 -7.84 4.23 11.26
CA LYS A 288 -8.47 5.56 11.23
C LYS A 288 -7.53 6.68 11.66
N ASN A 289 -6.68 6.43 12.65
CA ASN A 289 -5.75 7.45 13.16
C ASN A 289 -4.68 7.81 12.12
N ALA A 290 -4.07 6.81 11.47
CA ALA A 290 -3.08 7.04 10.41
C ALA A 290 -3.73 7.75 9.22
N VAL A 291 -4.89 7.29 8.77
CA VAL A 291 -5.62 7.91 7.66
C VAL A 291 -5.98 9.36 7.94
N CYS A 292 -6.48 9.66 9.14
CA CYS A 292 -6.82 11.04 9.51
C CYS A 292 -5.58 11.95 9.64
N ALA A 293 -4.41 11.39 9.97
CA ALA A 293 -3.16 12.14 9.99
C ALA A 293 -2.62 12.39 8.56
N HIS A 294 -2.85 11.47 7.64
CA HIS A 294 -2.31 11.51 6.29
C HIS A 294 -3.26 12.16 5.27
N SER A 295 -4.56 12.14 5.54
CA SER A 295 -5.61 12.67 4.67
C SER A 295 -6.78 13.14 5.54
N ASP A 296 -7.81 13.73 4.93
CA ASP A 296 -8.90 14.31 5.69
C ASP A 296 -9.85 13.26 6.27
N LEU A 297 -10.85 12.81 5.52
CA LEU A 297 -11.96 12.03 6.04
C LEU A 297 -12.24 10.80 5.18
N MET A 298 -11.40 9.78 5.25
CA MET A 298 -11.67 8.51 4.57
C MET A 298 -11.37 7.26 5.42
N GLY A 299 -11.15 7.42 6.72
CA GLY A 299 -10.76 6.33 7.60
C GLY A 299 -11.83 5.27 7.81
N ASN A 300 -13.12 5.62 7.75
CA ASN A 300 -14.18 4.63 7.80
C ASN A 300 -14.34 3.89 6.47
N LEU A 301 -14.31 4.61 5.37
CA LEU A 301 -14.55 4.07 4.04
C LEU A 301 -13.58 2.94 3.70
N ILE A 302 -12.28 3.12 3.94
CA ILE A 302 -11.28 2.09 3.65
C ILE A 302 -11.38 0.87 4.58
N ALA A 303 -11.93 1.04 5.80
CA ALA A 303 -12.27 -0.08 6.67
C ALA A 303 -13.36 -0.99 6.06
N GLY A 304 -14.22 -0.45 5.22
CA GLY A 304 -15.36 -1.17 4.64
C GLY A 304 -15.01 -2.39 3.79
N ILE A 305 -13.75 -2.53 3.35
CA ILE A 305 -13.32 -3.61 2.44
C ILE A 305 -11.98 -4.23 2.79
N CYS A 306 -11.37 -3.90 3.93
CA CYS A 306 -10.09 -4.46 4.37
C CYS A 306 -10.20 -5.93 4.80
N ASP A 307 -9.14 -6.68 4.67
CA ASP A 307 -9.02 -8.03 5.23
C ASP A 307 -8.09 -8.04 6.45
N CYS A 308 -7.19 -7.05 6.49
CA CYS A 308 -6.40 -6.71 7.65
C CYS A 308 -6.55 -5.24 7.96
N TRP A 309 -6.72 -4.92 9.24
CA TRP A 309 -6.84 -3.55 9.74
C TRP A 309 -5.58 -3.16 10.51
N SER A 310 -4.86 -2.16 10.01
CA SER A 310 -3.55 -1.78 10.51
C SER A 310 -3.57 -0.42 11.19
N ASN A 311 -2.74 -0.24 12.21
CA ASN A 311 -2.33 1.08 12.69
C ASN A 311 -0.81 1.14 12.79
N GLU A 312 -0.26 2.32 12.53
CA GLU A 312 1.13 2.61 12.73
C GLU A 312 1.40 2.87 14.22
N SER A 313 2.40 2.19 14.75
CA SER A 313 3.01 2.59 16.02
C SER A 313 4.13 3.57 15.74
N VAL A 314 3.83 4.86 15.87
CA VAL A 314 4.87 5.89 15.76
C VAL A 314 5.48 6.10 17.14
N TYR A 315 6.76 5.77 17.28
CA TYR A 315 7.53 5.99 18.50
C TYR A 315 7.85 7.49 18.68
N HIS A 316 6.82 8.29 18.95
CA HIS A 316 7.03 9.69 19.31
C HIS A 316 6.40 9.99 20.66
N ARG A 317 7.25 10.00 21.70
CA ARG A 317 7.03 10.54 23.05
C ARG A 317 5.97 9.86 23.90
N GLU A 318 6.37 9.46 25.06
CA GLU A 318 5.58 8.82 26.13
C GLU A 318 4.45 9.70 26.70
N GLU A 319 4.25 10.91 26.19
CA GLU A 319 3.53 11.99 26.86
C GLU A 319 2.00 11.86 26.90
N MET A 320 1.39 10.96 26.15
CA MET A 320 -0.08 10.84 26.11
C MET A 320 -0.58 9.39 26.20
N GLY A 321 0.13 8.55 26.92
CA GLY A 321 -0.32 7.19 27.20
C GLY A 321 -0.19 6.21 26.05
N GLY A 322 0.71 6.47 25.07
CA GLY A 322 0.98 5.37 24.24
C GLY A 322 1.36 5.61 22.79
N THR A 323 2.65 5.62 22.63
CA THR A 323 3.29 5.36 21.33
C THR A 323 3.86 3.94 21.33
N THR A 324 3.28 3.04 22.07
CA THR A 324 3.78 1.69 22.26
C THR A 324 2.99 0.72 21.39
N PRO A 325 3.63 -0.32 20.82
CA PRO A 325 2.98 -1.32 19.97
C PRO A 325 1.73 -1.92 20.60
N GLU A 326 1.75 -2.17 21.90
CA GLU A 326 0.64 -2.75 22.64
C GLU A 326 -0.62 -1.88 22.68
N VAL A 327 -0.47 -0.54 22.75
CA VAL A 327 -1.63 0.37 22.77
C VAL A 327 -2.28 0.41 21.41
N TRP A 328 -1.49 0.50 20.36
CA TRP A 328 -2.00 0.52 18.98
C TRP A 328 -2.60 -0.82 18.58
N LEU A 329 -2.00 -1.95 19.01
CA LEU A 329 -2.60 -3.25 18.81
C LEU A 329 -3.98 -3.36 19.48
N GLN A 330 -4.12 -2.82 20.71
CA GLN A 330 -5.42 -2.80 21.39
C GLN A 330 -6.44 -1.94 20.63
N ALA A 331 -6.05 -0.75 20.15
CA ALA A 331 -6.95 0.12 19.39
C ALA A 331 -7.40 -0.56 18.09
N THR A 332 -6.46 -1.15 17.34
CA THR A 332 -6.74 -1.87 16.10
C THR A 332 -7.62 -3.10 16.35
N GLY A 333 -7.30 -3.87 17.39
CA GLY A 333 -8.11 -5.03 17.80
C GLY A 333 -9.52 -4.65 18.21
N PHE A 334 -9.69 -3.52 18.91
CA PHE A 334 -11.02 -3.00 19.29
C PHE A 334 -11.85 -2.60 18.06
N GLU A 335 -11.24 -1.92 17.09
CA GLU A 335 -11.92 -1.56 15.85
C GLU A 335 -12.27 -2.80 15.01
N ALA A 336 -11.33 -3.75 14.87
CA ALA A 336 -11.57 -5.01 14.18
C ALA A 336 -12.66 -5.86 14.85
N ALA A 337 -12.81 -5.78 16.16
CA ALA A 337 -13.87 -6.50 16.89
C ALA A 337 -15.26 -6.10 16.42
N LEU A 338 -15.52 -4.81 16.14
CA LEU A 338 -16.79 -4.36 15.59
C LEU A 338 -17.05 -4.99 14.21
N MET A 339 -16.03 -5.00 13.33
CA MET A 339 -16.14 -5.60 12.01
C MET A 339 -16.40 -7.11 12.11
N ASN A 340 -15.67 -7.82 12.95
CA ASN A 340 -15.82 -9.26 13.14
C ASN A 340 -17.17 -9.63 13.77
N THR A 341 -17.65 -8.88 14.75
CA THR A 341 -19.01 -9.07 15.31
C THR A 341 -20.08 -8.85 14.24
N SER A 342 -19.88 -7.87 13.34
CA SER A 342 -20.84 -7.66 12.25
C SER A 342 -20.83 -8.81 11.22
N ILE A 343 -19.68 -9.44 10.98
CA ILE A 343 -19.57 -10.66 10.17
C ILE A 343 -20.36 -11.81 10.84
N GLU A 344 -20.08 -12.08 12.11
CA GLU A 344 -20.74 -13.14 12.88
C GLU A 344 -22.26 -12.99 12.94
N THR A 345 -22.74 -11.76 12.97
CA THR A 345 -24.17 -11.44 13.05
C THR A 345 -24.85 -11.21 11.69
N GLY A 346 -24.11 -11.36 10.58
CA GLY A 346 -24.62 -11.15 9.22
C GLY A 346 -24.95 -9.70 8.87
N LYS A 347 -24.31 -8.73 9.57
CA LYS A 347 -24.51 -7.27 9.39
C LYS A 347 -23.31 -6.58 8.74
N ASN A 348 -22.39 -7.34 8.21
CA ASN A 348 -21.14 -6.81 7.64
C ASN A 348 -21.38 -5.89 6.44
N LYS A 349 -22.34 -6.19 5.56
CA LYS A 349 -22.71 -5.30 4.45
C LYS A 349 -23.33 -3.99 4.92
N ASP A 350 -24.20 -4.03 5.91
CA ASP A 350 -24.78 -2.83 6.50
C ASP A 350 -23.70 -1.93 7.10
N LEU A 351 -22.75 -2.52 7.83
CA LEU A 351 -21.64 -1.77 8.42
C LEU A 351 -20.69 -1.21 7.34
N ARG A 352 -20.37 -1.99 6.30
CA ARG A 352 -19.61 -1.51 5.13
C ARG A 352 -20.27 -0.28 4.51
N ASP A 353 -21.56 -0.34 4.28
CA ASP A 353 -22.29 0.74 3.64
C ASP A 353 -22.36 1.99 4.52
N LEU A 354 -22.51 1.83 5.84
CA LEU A 354 -22.41 2.94 6.80
C LEU A 354 -20.99 3.57 6.78
N TYR A 355 -19.97 2.75 6.83
CA TYR A 355 -18.59 3.23 6.72
C TYR A 355 -18.35 4.00 5.41
N THR A 356 -18.83 3.47 4.31
CA THR A 356 -18.69 4.10 2.99
C THR A 356 -19.43 5.43 2.92
N LEU A 357 -20.69 5.48 3.36
CA LEU A 357 -21.52 6.69 3.31
C LEU A 357 -21.02 7.79 4.24
N THR A 358 -20.34 7.45 5.31
CA THR A 358 -19.76 8.44 6.24
C THR A 358 -18.75 9.33 5.53
N ASP A 359 -17.95 8.80 4.64
CA ASP A 359 -16.76 9.47 4.08
C ASP A 359 -16.87 9.78 2.58
N LYS A 360 -17.60 8.98 1.82
CA LYS A 360 -17.58 8.92 0.33
C LYS A 360 -17.59 10.28 -0.38
N TYR A 361 -18.34 11.24 0.14
CA TYR A 361 -18.51 12.55 -0.52
C TYR A 361 -17.76 13.68 0.19
N ARG A 362 -16.83 13.35 1.09
CA ARG A 362 -16.08 14.33 1.88
C ARG A 362 -14.95 14.98 1.09
N ASP A 363 -14.23 14.16 0.31
CA ASP A 363 -13.19 14.64 -0.58
C ASP A 363 -13.05 13.74 -1.83
N PRO A 364 -12.35 14.17 -2.89
CA PRO A 364 -12.13 13.39 -4.10
C PRO A 364 -11.41 12.06 -3.88
N GLN A 365 -10.49 11.95 -2.93
CA GLN A 365 -9.79 10.69 -2.65
C GLN A 365 -10.74 9.66 -2.01
N ALA A 366 -11.52 10.08 -1.01
CA ALA A 366 -12.56 9.24 -0.42
C ALA A 366 -13.57 8.77 -1.47
N LEU A 367 -14.00 9.67 -2.35
CA LEU A 367 -14.96 9.33 -3.41
C LEU A 367 -14.49 8.17 -4.27
N ILE A 368 -13.24 8.22 -4.75
CA ILE A 368 -12.72 7.21 -5.70
C ILE A 368 -12.39 5.88 -5.05
N LEU A 369 -12.14 5.87 -3.73
CA LEU A 369 -11.82 4.66 -2.96
C LEU A 369 -13.05 3.96 -2.38
N ALA A 370 -14.24 4.57 -2.46
CA ALA A 370 -15.50 3.90 -2.18
C ALA A 370 -15.62 2.64 -3.04
N TYR A 371 -16.02 1.52 -2.44
CA TYR A 371 -15.95 0.20 -3.07
C TYR A 371 -16.62 0.10 -4.45
N ASP A 372 -17.71 0.83 -4.66
CA ASP A 372 -18.42 0.90 -5.94
C ASP A 372 -17.63 1.70 -7.01
N ASN A 373 -16.98 2.80 -6.62
CA ASN A 373 -16.14 3.60 -7.51
C ASN A 373 -14.77 2.94 -7.73
N ALA A 374 -14.21 2.32 -6.71
CA ALA A 374 -12.99 1.50 -6.83
C ALA A 374 -13.18 0.36 -7.85
N TYR A 375 -14.35 -0.27 -7.84
CA TYR A 375 -14.72 -1.28 -8.83
C TYR A 375 -14.74 -0.70 -10.27
N ARG A 376 -15.38 0.45 -10.49
CA ARG A 376 -15.41 1.14 -11.79
C ARG A 376 -14.02 1.48 -12.32
N ILE A 377 -13.12 1.98 -11.45
CA ILE A 377 -11.73 2.26 -11.84
C ILE A 377 -11.02 0.96 -12.20
N GLY A 378 -11.29 -0.11 -11.47
CA GLY A 378 -10.79 -1.45 -11.80
C GLY A 378 -11.22 -1.92 -13.19
N GLU A 379 -12.48 -1.76 -13.55
CA GLU A 379 -13.00 -2.09 -14.90
C GLU A 379 -12.23 -1.32 -15.99
N ALA A 380 -11.99 -0.02 -15.78
CA ALA A 380 -11.21 0.79 -16.72
C ALA A 380 -9.75 0.32 -16.86
N ILE A 381 -9.14 -0.17 -15.77
CA ILE A 381 -7.76 -0.69 -15.79
C ILE A 381 -7.67 -2.00 -16.60
N VAL A 382 -8.56 -2.96 -16.35
CA VAL A 382 -8.47 -4.30 -16.98
C VAL A 382 -8.79 -4.29 -18.47
N GLU A 383 -9.44 -3.25 -18.98
CA GLU A 383 -9.73 -3.09 -20.41
C GLU A 383 -8.46 -3.05 -21.27
N TYR A 384 -7.35 -2.55 -20.73
CA TYR A 384 -6.11 -2.35 -21.48
C TYR A 384 -5.00 -3.39 -21.17
N GLY A 385 -5.31 -4.42 -20.42
CA GLY A 385 -4.47 -5.60 -20.24
C GLY A 385 -3.05 -5.26 -19.75
N ASP A 386 -2.05 -5.39 -20.63
CA ASP A 386 -0.63 -5.30 -20.29
C ASP A 386 0.06 -3.96 -20.65
N ASP A 387 -0.67 -2.98 -21.15
CA ASP A 387 -0.12 -1.66 -21.49
C ASP A 387 -0.14 -0.70 -20.28
N PRO A 388 1.01 -0.45 -19.61
CA PRO A 388 1.04 0.37 -18.40
C PRO A 388 0.55 1.80 -18.62
N TYR A 389 0.83 2.40 -19.77
CA TYR A 389 0.37 3.75 -20.11
C TYR A 389 -1.14 3.78 -20.30
N ARG A 390 -1.70 2.85 -21.08
CA ARG A 390 -3.13 2.84 -21.39
C ARG A 390 -3.98 2.52 -20.17
N ARG A 391 -3.54 1.58 -19.32
CA ARG A 391 -4.18 1.30 -18.01
C ARG A 391 -4.23 2.54 -17.14
N SER A 392 -3.08 3.23 -17.03
CA SER A 392 -2.93 4.40 -16.17
C SER A 392 -3.77 5.59 -16.64
N ILE A 393 -3.83 5.85 -17.96
CA ILE A 393 -4.66 6.94 -18.47
C ILE A 393 -6.15 6.59 -18.37
N ALA A 394 -6.54 5.32 -18.54
CA ALA A 394 -7.91 4.87 -18.35
C ALA A 394 -8.36 5.07 -16.90
N ALA A 395 -7.54 4.65 -15.94
CA ALA A 395 -7.79 4.89 -14.52
C ALA A 395 -7.92 6.38 -14.20
N ALA A 396 -7.00 7.22 -14.71
CA ALA A 396 -7.02 8.67 -14.50
C ALA A 396 -8.27 9.34 -15.07
N LEU A 397 -8.72 8.91 -16.24
CA LEU A 397 -9.93 9.43 -16.88
C LEU A 397 -11.19 8.99 -16.13
N GLU A 398 -11.25 7.75 -15.65
CA GLU A 398 -12.37 7.26 -14.85
C GLU A 398 -12.45 7.99 -13.50
N VAL A 399 -11.32 8.25 -12.84
CA VAL A 399 -11.26 9.11 -11.65
C VAL A 399 -11.87 10.49 -11.94
N CYS A 400 -11.47 11.14 -13.04
CA CYS A 400 -12.02 12.43 -13.42
C CYS A 400 -13.52 12.36 -13.70
N SER A 401 -14.02 11.28 -14.32
CA SER A 401 -15.45 11.06 -14.59
C SER A 401 -16.24 10.94 -13.29
N ILE A 402 -15.78 10.10 -12.37
CA ILE A 402 -16.42 9.89 -11.06
C ILE A 402 -16.54 11.20 -10.27
N ILE A 403 -15.46 12.00 -10.23
CA ILE A 403 -15.47 13.29 -9.56
C ILE A 403 -16.45 14.25 -10.24
N THR A 404 -16.43 14.33 -11.57
CA THR A 404 -17.34 15.19 -12.35
C THR A 404 -18.80 14.81 -12.08
N GLU A 405 -19.15 13.53 -12.16
CA GLU A 405 -20.50 13.02 -11.88
C GLU A 405 -20.98 13.37 -10.46
N ALA A 406 -20.12 13.26 -9.45
CA ALA A 406 -20.48 13.61 -8.09
C ALA A 406 -20.73 15.12 -7.91
N VAL A 407 -19.98 15.97 -8.59
CA VAL A 407 -20.16 17.42 -8.60
C VAL A 407 -21.46 17.81 -9.33
N GLU A 408 -21.70 17.27 -10.52
CA GLU A 408 -22.92 17.51 -11.29
C GLU A 408 -24.19 17.04 -10.55
N ALA A 409 -24.09 15.90 -9.86
CA ALA A 409 -25.14 15.38 -9.01
C ALA A 409 -25.32 16.17 -7.69
N LYS A 410 -24.51 17.20 -7.44
CA LYS A 410 -24.51 18.02 -6.21
C LYS A 410 -24.27 17.23 -4.93
N LYS A 411 -23.60 16.08 -5.03
CA LYS A 411 -23.20 15.25 -3.90
C LYS A 411 -21.84 15.67 -3.33
N MET A 412 -21.00 16.34 -4.14
CA MET A 412 -19.70 16.87 -3.75
C MET A 412 -19.58 18.32 -4.19
N GLN A 413 -18.92 19.15 -3.39
CA GLN A 413 -18.57 20.52 -3.71
C GLN A 413 -17.06 20.63 -3.80
N LEU A 414 -16.55 21.11 -4.92
CA LEU A 414 -15.14 21.40 -5.10
C LEU A 414 -14.88 22.89 -4.87
N THR A 415 -13.78 23.21 -4.22
CA THR A 415 -13.23 24.57 -4.23
C THR A 415 -12.80 24.96 -5.65
N ARG A 416 -12.59 26.23 -5.90
CA ARG A 416 -12.07 26.68 -7.20
C ARG A 416 -10.73 26.02 -7.55
N PHE A 417 -9.85 25.86 -6.56
CA PHE A 417 -8.56 25.20 -6.73
C PHE A 417 -8.72 23.74 -7.18
N GLU A 418 -9.61 23.00 -6.54
CA GLU A 418 -9.95 21.62 -6.91
C GLU A 418 -10.54 21.53 -8.34
N GLN A 419 -11.46 22.43 -8.67
CA GLN A 419 -12.08 22.45 -9.98
C GLN A 419 -11.07 22.81 -11.10
N ASP A 420 -10.24 23.84 -10.89
CA ASP A 420 -9.20 24.22 -11.83
C ASP A 420 -8.21 23.07 -12.08
N SER A 421 -7.89 22.31 -11.02
CA SER A 421 -7.04 21.12 -11.08
C SER A 421 -7.66 20.01 -11.93
N LEU A 422 -8.94 19.67 -11.69
CA LEU A 422 -9.69 18.69 -12.47
C LEU A 422 -9.74 19.04 -13.95
N GLU A 423 -10.12 20.27 -14.27
CA GLU A 423 -10.19 20.74 -15.64
C GLU A 423 -8.83 20.75 -16.34
N SER A 424 -7.77 21.13 -15.62
CA SER A 424 -6.39 21.13 -16.13
C SER A 424 -5.92 19.71 -16.46
N ALA A 425 -6.19 18.76 -15.58
CA ALA A 425 -5.86 17.36 -15.79
C ALA A 425 -6.61 16.78 -17.00
N MET A 426 -7.93 16.99 -17.08
CA MET A 426 -8.75 16.53 -18.21
C MET A 426 -8.29 17.12 -19.54
N ARG A 427 -7.99 18.44 -19.58
CA ARG A 427 -7.44 19.09 -20.78
C ARG A 427 -6.07 18.53 -21.17
N SER A 428 -5.27 18.14 -20.20
CA SER A 428 -3.96 17.54 -20.42
C SER A 428 -4.08 16.14 -21.02
N PHE A 429 -4.94 15.31 -20.46
CA PHE A 429 -5.17 13.92 -20.91
C PHE A 429 -5.75 13.86 -22.33
N LYS A 430 -6.70 14.72 -22.68
CA LYS A 430 -7.28 14.80 -24.03
C LYS A 430 -6.26 15.10 -25.15
N LYS A 431 -5.07 15.60 -24.81
CA LYS A 431 -4.00 15.93 -25.77
C LYS A 431 -2.94 14.84 -25.88
N LEU A 432 -3.07 13.77 -25.13
CA LEU A 432 -2.11 12.68 -25.14
C LEU A 432 -2.32 11.78 -26.37
N PRO A 433 -1.24 11.16 -26.87
CA PRO A 433 -1.37 10.20 -27.96
C PRO A 433 -1.99 8.90 -27.46
N ASP A 434 -2.79 8.24 -28.29
CA ASP A 434 -3.28 6.88 -28.00
C ASP A 434 -2.17 5.82 -28.07
N ASP A 435 -1.08 6.12 -28.78
CA ASP A 435 0.07 5.24 -28.95
C ASP A 435 1.03 5.37 -27.76
N SER A 436 1.19 4.27 -27.02
CA SER A 436 2.03 4.20 -25.82
C SER A 436 3.51 4.46 -26.11
N ALA A 437 4.05 3.90 -27.19
CA ALA A 437 5.45 4.12 -27.57
C ALA A 437 5.71 5.60 -27.89
N LYS A 438 4.76 6.25 -28.54
CA LYS A 438 4.82 7.69 -28.85
C LYS A 438 4.75 8.54 -27.57
N PHE A 439 3.92 8.16 -26.61
CA PHE A 439 3.85 8.82 -25.29
C PHE A 439 5.18 8.67 -24.56
N ILE A 440 5.64 7.44 -24.37
CA ILE A 440 6.88 7.11 -23.65
C ILE A 440 8.07 7.85 -24.25
N LYS A 441 8.23 7.81 -25.56
CA LYS A 441 9.33 8.52 -26.26
C LYS A 441 9.29 10.03 -25.99
N ARG A 442 8.08 10.64 -25.99
CA ARG A 442 7.92 12.08 -25.71
C ARG A 442 8.19 12.42 -24.26
N ALA A 443 7.68 11.61 -23.35
CA ALA A 443 7.85 11.76 -21.91
C ALA A 443 9.31 11.60 -21.51
N ASN A 444 9.97 10.54 -21.97
CA ASN A 444 11.37 10.29 -21.76
C ASN A 444 12.23 11.49 -22.20
N ARG A 445 12.05 11.98 -23.43
CA ARG A 445 12.77 13.17 -23.92
C ARG A 445 12.49 14.43 -23.09
N ARG A 446 11.23 14.61 -22.59
CA ARG A 446 10.83 15.77 -21.81
C ARG A 446 11.42 15.74 -20.40
N TYR A 447 11.20 14.64 -19.69
CA TYR A 447 11.57 14.54 -18.28
C TYR A 447 13.05 14.24 -18.09
N GLY A 448 13.71 13.52 -18.99
CA GLY A 448 15.16 13.37 -19.00
C GLY A 448 15.97 14.67 -19.15
N ARG A 449 15.29 15.79 -19.52
CA ARG A 449 15.87 17.13 -19.53
C ARG A 449 15.48 18.01 -18.34
N LYS A 450 14.43 17.66 -17.64
CA LYS A 450 13.80 18.51 -16.63
C LYS A 450 13.94 17.99 -15.22
N VAL A 451 14.08 16.69 -15.07
CA VAL A 451 14.24 15.98 -13.79
C VAL A 451 15.68 15.58 -13.71
N GLU A 452 16.37 16.11 -12.72
CA GLU A 452 17.83 15.96 -12.56
C GLU A 452 18.21 14.51 -12.31
N ASP A 453 17.50 13.85 -11.42
CA ASP A 453 17.78 12.47 -10.95
C ASP A 453 17.25 11.39 -11.89
N PHE A 454 16.40 11.74 -12.85
CA PHE A 454 15.83 10.75 -13.77
C PHE A 454 16.84 10.33 -14.85
N ASP A 455 17.23 9.05 -14.85
CA ASP A 455 17.97 8.41 -15.93
C ASP A 455 17.13 7.33 -16.63
N PRO A 456 16.79 7.53 -17.93
CA PRO A 456 16.04 6.52 -18.71
C PRO A 456 16.69 5.14 -18.75
N LYS A 457 18.00 5.05 -18.61
CA LYS A 457 18.74 3.77 -18.64
C LYS A 457 18.35 2.86 -17.46
N ASN A 458 17.97 3.45 -16.33
CA ASN A 458 17.50 2.68 -15.17
C ASN A 458 16.19 1.93 -15.46
N TYR A 459 15.49 2.26 -16.54
CA TYR A 459 14.23 1.66 -16.97
C TYR A 459 14.32 0.97 -18.34
N GLU A 460 15.50 0.85 -18.90
CA GLU A 460 15.74 0.29 -20.25
C GLU A 460 15.00 1.07 -21.37
N LEU A 461 14.87 2.40 -21.21
CA LEU A 461 14.16 3.32 -22.12
C LEU A 461 15.12 4.19 -22.96
#